data_0b9bdc3164c071116af93d17e4faf3c4
#
_entry.id   0b9bdc3164c071116af93d17e4faf3c4
#
_cell.length_a   1.000
_cell.length_b   1.000
_cell.length_c   1.000
_cell.angle_alpha   90.00
_cell.angle_beta   90.00
_cell.angle_gamma   90.00
#
_symmetry.space_group_name_H-M   'P 1'
#
loop_
_entity.id
_entity.type
_entity.pdbx_description
1 polymer ?
#
loop_
_entity_poly.entity_id
_entity_poly.type
_entity_poly.pdbx_seq_one_letter_code
_entity_poly.pdbx_strand_id
1 'polypeptide(L)'
;MGPGRWFVSGVQAGETAVYRMSFDDFSQLKKSYGSVRLRVPGIPSSINQIVVTRMPGNQFYAVSAKCTHKGSTVNPFQKGVGLRCPAHGSQFEANGEVVKGPARSSLKSYTATYNGSDAVSVEFPNLGYSVATELVEAGAGGRVKLEFETLSGMDYSVQVRSAVNGGASAKAKFSLTPGGSLNKNRVAGNGKSVSLYIAPTQEAGFITIMRE
;
A
#
# COMPACT_ATOMS: atom_id res chain seq x y z
N MET A 1 9.79 24.11 -31.24
CA MET A 1 8.75 23.22 -30.68
C MET A 1 8.73 23.45 -29.19
N GLY A 2 7.56 23.82 -28.61
CA GLY A 2 7.44 24.09 -27.17
C GLY A 2 7.62 22.80 -26.36
N PRO A 3 8.02 22.90 -25.08
CA PRO A 3 8.16 21.73 -24.22
C PRO A 3 6.81 21.02 -24.11
N GLY A 4 6.81 19.70 -24.28
CA GLY A 4 5.63 18.87 -24.14
C GLY A 4 4.98 19.07 -22.78
N ARG A 5 3.64 18.99 -22.71
CA ARG A 5 2.91 19.08 -21.46
C ARG A 5 2.96 17.75 -20.74
N TRP A 6 3.42 17.79 -19.48
CA TRP A 6 3.48 16.63 -18.61
C TRP A 6 2.33 16.66 -17.62
N PHE A 7 1.69 15.53 -17.45
CA PHE A 7 0.68 15.35 -16.41
C PHE A 7 1.18 14.25 -15.46
N VAL A 8 1.18 14.56 -14.18
CA VAL A 8 1.52 13.62 -13.12
C VAL A 8 0.26 13.31 -12.35
N SER A 9 -0.10 12.03 -12.29
CA SER A 9 -1.14 11.57 -11.40
C SER A 9 -0.52 11.08 -10.10
N GLY A 10 -0.86 11.71 -9.01
CA GLY A 10 -0.56 11.27 -7.64
C GLY A 10 -1.86 10.99 -6.90
N VAL A 11 -1.82 10.10 -5.94
CA VAL A 11 -2.90 9.95 -4.95
C VAL A 11 -2.71 11.07 -3.93
N GLN A 12 -3.74 11.86 -3.65
CA GLN A 12 -3.65 12.99 -2.72
C GLN A 12 -3.34 12.51 -1.29
N ALA A 13 -2.59 13.33 -0.54
CA ALA A 13 -2.34 13.07 0.87
C ALA A 13 -3.68 12.97 1.64
N GLY A 14 -3.85 11.92 2.43
CA GLY A 14 -5.08 11.67 3.19
C GLY A 14 -6.05 10.69 2.54
N GLU A 15 -5.84 10.27 1.29
CA GLU A 15 -6.68 9.25 0.67
C GLU A 15 -6.42 7.86 1.28
N THR A 16 -7.48 7.04 1.29
CA THR A 16 -7.41 5.64 1.70
C THR A 16 -7.10 4.75 0.50
N ALA A 17 -6.29 3.71 0.69
CA ALA A 17 -6.21 2.61 -0.26
C ALA A 17 -7.22 1.53 0.13
N VAL A 18 -7.94 1.00 -0.85
CA VAL A 18 -8.93 -0.06 -0.65
C VAL A 18 -8.40 -1.36 -1.22
N TYR A 19 -8.26 -2.37 -0.37
CA TYR A 19 -7.92 -3.72 -0.79
C TYR A 19 -9.17 -4.60 -0.80
N ARG A 20 -9.62 -5.01 -1.99
CA ARG A 20 -10.78 -5.88 -2.18
C ARG A 20 -10.36 -7.34 -2.10
N MET A 21 -11.01 -8.11 -1.24
CA MET A 21 -10.81 -9.54 -1.04
C MET A 21 -12.03 -10.30 -1.57
N SER A 22 -11.90 -10.92 -2.75
CA SER A 22 -12.92 -11.81 -3.30
C SER A 22 -13.01 -13.10 -2.50
N PHE A 23 -14.20 -13.62 -2.27
CA PHE A 23 -14.36 -14.90 -1.57
C PHE A 23 -13.97 -16.10 -2.44
N ASP A 24 -13.74 -15.91 -3.73
CA ASP A 24 -13.17 -16.96 -4.56
C ASP A 24 -11.67 -17.14 -4.31
N ASP A 25 -10.96 -16.03 -4.07
CA ASP A 25 -9.54 -16.06 -3.68
C ASP A 25 -9.36 -16.39 -2.20
N PHE A 26 -10.32 -15.97 -1.35
CA PHE A 26 -10.30 -16.14 0.11
C PHE A 26 -11.51 -16.96 0.59
N SER A 27 -11.57 -18.23 0.17
CA SER A 27 -12.70 -19.11 0.42
C SER A 27 -13.04 -19.32 1.91
N GLN A 28 -12.07 -19.12 2.80
CA GLN A 28 -12.29 -19.16 4.27
C GLN A 28 -13.33 -18.13 4.71
N LEU A 29 -13.40 -16.98 4.02
CA LEU A 29 -14.33 -15.90 4.36
C LEU A 29 -15.77 -16.16 3.88
N LYS A 30 -16.04 -17.28 3.19
CA LYS A 30 -17.42 -17.72 2.85
C LYS A 30 -18.22 -18.17 4.07
N LYS A 31 -17.55 -18.53 5.17
CA LYS A 31 -18.19 -19.10 6.37
C LYS A 31 -18.01 -18.20 7.60
N SER A 32 -19.00 -18.19 8.49
CA SER A 32 -18.85 -17.56 9.81
C SER A 32 -17.69 -18.17 10.57
N TYR A 33 -16.95 -17.31 11.29
CA TYR A 33 -15.69 -17.62 11.97
C TYR A 33 -14.53 -17.94 11.01
N GLY A 34 -14.76 -17.84 9.70
CA GLY A 34 -13.68 -17.91 8.73
C GLY A 34 -12.71 -16.75 8.92
N SER A 35 -11.41 -17.06 8.90
CA SER A 35 -10.38 -16.06 9.16
C SER A 35 -9.17 -16.32 8.29
N VAL A 36 -8.57 -15.27 7.79
CA VAL A 36 -7.38 -15.32 6.95
C VAL A 36 -6.38 -14.28 7.40
N ARG A 37 -5.11 -14.70 7.45
CA ARG A 37 -3.97 -13.81 7.65
C ARG A 37 -3.23 -13.66 6.33
N LEU A 38 -3.00 -12.44 5.93
CA LEU A 38 -2.30 -12.14 4.67
C LEU A 38 -1.37 -10.95 4.80
N ARG A 39 -0.50 -10.82 3.81
CA ARG A 39 0.24 -9.59 3.53
C ARG A 39 -0.43 -8.91 2.35
N VAL A 40 -0.88 -7.69 2.56
CA VAL A 40 -1.49 -6.89 1.49
C VAL A 40 -0.36 -6.31 0.63
N PRO A 41 -0.32 -6.62 -0.67
CA PRO A 41 0.68 -6.05 -1.56
C PRO A 41 0.48 -4.55 -1.74
N GLY A 42 1.54 -3.81 -2.00
CA GLY A 42 1.49 -2.36 -2.19
C GLY A 42 1.21 -1.54 -0.93
N ILE A 43 1.23 -2.15 0.26
CA ILE A 43 1.06 -1.51 1.56
C ILE A 43 2.38 -1.60 2.35
N PRO A 44 2.79 -0.55 3.10
CA PRO A 44 4.02 -0.56 3.87
C PRO A 44 4.13 -1.78 4.80
N SER A 45 5.31 -2.38 4.88
CA SER A 45 5.56 -3.60 5.68
C SER A 45 5.23 -3.45 7.17
N SER A 46 5.23 -2.22 7.68
CA SER A 46 4.83 -1.91 9.06
C SER A 46 3.35 -2.16 9.34
N ILE A 47 2.48 -2.11 8.31
CA ILE A 47 1.02 -2.21 8.44
C ILE A 47 0.37 -3.22 7.49
N ASN A 48 1.13 -3.87 6.60
CA ASN A 48 0.59 -4.73 5.54
C ASN A 48 0.17 -6.14 6.00
N GLN A 49 0.56 -6.56 7.20
CA GLN A 49 0.12 -7.82 7.77
C GLN A 49 -1.18 -7.63 8.53
N ILE A 50 -2.25 -8.24 8.02
CA ILE A 50 -3.57 -8.17 8.62
C ILE A 50 -4.17 -9.55 8.83
N VAL A 51 -5.12 -9.61 9.74
CA VAL A 51 -6.07 -10.72 9.86
C VAL A 51 -7.45 -10.18 9.55
N VAL A 52 -8.15 -10.83 8.62
CA VAL A 52 -9.56 -10.55 8.32
C VAL A 52 -10.38 -11.73 8.78
N THR A 53 -11.44 -11.44 9.54
CA THR A 53 -12.32 -12.44 10.15
C THR A 53 -13.77 -12.13 9.83
N ARG A 54 -14.51 -13.12 9.36
CA ARG A 54 -15.98 -13.06 9.25
C ARG A 54 -16.63 -13.62 10.51
N MET A 55 -17.47 -12.83 11.15
CA MET A 55 -18.29 -13.24 12.28
C MET A 55 -19.73 -13.52 11.83
N PRO A 56 -20.58 -14.15 12.68
CA PRO A 56 -22.01 -14.31 12.41
C PRO A 56 -22.69 -12.98 12.10
N GLY A 57 -23.79 -13.00 11.32
CA GLY A 57 -24.49 -11.79 10.90
C GLY A 57 -23.77 -10.98 9.82
N ASN A 58 -22.85 -11.61 9.08
CA ASN A 58 -22.06 -10.96 8.01
C ASN A 58 -21.20 -9.78 8.51
N GLN A 59 -20.81 -9.80 9.77
CA GLN A 59 -19.86 -8.85 10.31
C GLN A 59 -18.44 -9.24 9.92
N PHE A 60 -17.65 -8.26 9.50
CA PHE A 60 -16.24 -8.45 9.14
C PHE A 60 -15.37 -7.54 9.98
N TYR A 61 -14.28 -8.09 10.46
CA TYR A 61 -13.24 -7.36 11.17
C TYR A 61 -11.92 -7.54 10.47
N ALA A 62 -11.18 -6.44 10.30
CA ALA A 62 -9.82 -6.44 9.80
C ALA A 62 -8.91 -5.79 10.85
N VAL A 63 -7.89 -6.51 11.30
CA VAL A 63 -6.98 -6.04 12.33
C VAL A 63 -5.54 -6.29 11.94
N SER A 64 -4.62 -5.52 12.49
CA SER A 64 -3.19 -5.77 12.33
C SER A 64 -2.82 -7.15 12.87
N ALA A 65 -2.07 -7.91 12.12
CA ALA A 65 -1.52 -9.18 12.61
C ALA A 65 -0.33 -8.99 13.55
N LYS A 66 0.09 -7.76 13.83
CA LYS A 66 1.23 -7.45 14.70
C LYS A 66 0.78 -7.34 16.15
N CYS A 67 1.18 -8.31 16.98
CA CYS A 67 0.87 -8.35 18.40
C CYS A 67 1.42 -7.12 19.15
N THR A 68 0.57 -6.46 19.92
CA THR A 68 0.90 -5.23 20.66
C THR A 68 1.82 -5.45 21.85
N HIS A 69 2.10 -6.71 22.24
CA HIS A 69 3.09 -6.99 23.29
C HIS A 69 4.54 -6.77 22.81
N LYS A 70 4.97 -7.52 21.78
CA LYS A 70 6.37 -7.48 21.24
C LYS A 70 6.42 -7.65 19.73
N GLY A 71 5.35 -7.32 19.00
CA GLY A 71 5.34 -7.29 17.54
C GLY A 71 5.31 -8.65 16.84
N SER A 72 5.23 -9.78 17.55
CA SER A 72 5.08 -11.10 16.95
C SER A 72 3.76 -11.23 16.22
N THR A 73 3.70 -12.09 15.21
CA THR A 73 2.51 -12.25 14.38
C THR A 73 1.42 -13.06 15.09
N VAL A 74 0.19 -12.54 15.17
CA VAL A 74 -0.97 -13.28 15.70
C VAL A 74 -1.51 -14.27 14.66
N ASN A 75 -2.09 -15.35 15.15
CA ASN A 75 -2.75 -16.36 14.31
C ASN A 75 -4.13 -15.89 13.86
N PRO A 76 -4.68 -16.42 12.74
CA PRO A 76 -6.07 -16.25 12.39
C PRO A 76 -7.01 -16.60 13.53
N PHE A 77 -8.20 -16.00 13.52
CA PHE A 77 -9.23 -16.24 14.52
C PHE A 77 -9.67 -17.72 14.56
N GLN A 78 -9.82 -18.23 15.76
CA GLN A 78 -10.39 -19.55 16.00
C GLN A 78 -11.58 -19.41 16.97
N LYS A 79 -12.72 -20.01 16.62
CA LYS A 79 -13.91 -20.01 17.48
C LYS A 79 -13.57 -20.60 18.84
N GLY A 80 -13.93 -19.93 19.91
CA GLY A 80 -13.63 -20.32 21.30
C GLY A 80 -12.22 -19.97 21.80
N VAL A 81 -11.34 -19.46 20.94
CA VAL A 81 -9.97 -19.06 21.31
C VAL A 81 -9.72 -17.59 21.01
N GLY A 82 -10.29 -17.06 19.93
CA GLY A 82 -9.99 -15.71 19.44
C GLY A 82 -8.77 -15.66 18.53
N LEU A 83 -8.18 -14.48 18.38
CA LEU A 83 -6.90 -14.23 17.76
C LEU A 83 -5.81 -14.48 18.82
N ARG A 84 -4.90 -15.42 18.58
CA ARG A 84 -3.85 -15.78 19.56
C ARG A 84 -2.47 -15.42 19.03
N CYS A 85 -1.69 -14.74 19.87
CA CYS A 85 -0.25 -14.55 19.63
C CYS A 85 0.51 -15.79 20.16
N PRO A 86 1.19 -16.56 19.31
CA PRO A 86 1.85 -17.80 19.75
C PRO A 86 3.09 -17.55 20.62
N ALA A 87 3.72 -16.38 20.50
CA ALA A 87 4.98 -16.10 21.18
C ALA A 87 4.85 -16.03 22.72
N HIS A 88 3.80 -15.38 23.23
CA HIS A 88 3.61 -15.18 24.68
C HIS A 88 2.16 -15.39 25.14
N GLY A 89 1.29 -15.90 24.25
CA GLY A 89 -0.07 -16.31 24.62
C GLY A 89 -1.09 -15.19 24.76
N SER A 90 -0.82 -13.95 24.34
CA SER A 90 -1.82 -12.90 24.29
C SER A 90 -2.99 -13.32 23.38
N GLN A 91 -4.22 -13.00 23.80
CA GLN A 91 -5.44 -13.30 23.07
C GLN A 91 -6.25 -12.03 22.84
N PHE A 92 -6.92 -11.99 21.68
CA PHE A 92 -7.73 -10.84 21.26
C PHE A 92 -9.03 -11.33 20.64
N GLU A 93 -10.08 -10.52 20.77
CA GLU A 93 -11.33 -10.70 20.03
C GLU A 93 -11.12 -10.49 18.52
N ALA A 94 -12.14 -10.83 17.72
CA ALA A 94 -12.10 -10.62 16.27
C ALA A 94 -11.89 -9.15 15.88
N ASN A 95 -12.41 -8.21 16.67
CA ASN A 95 -12.24 -6.75 16.49
C ASN A 95 -10.89 -6.23 17.00
N GLY A 96 -10.05 -7.09 17.56
CA GLY A 96 -8.72 -6.75 18.07
C GLY A 96 -8.65 -6.37 19.55
N GLU A 97 -9.76 -6.33 20.28
CA GLU A 97 -9.74 -6.05 21.73
C GLU A 97 -9.00 -7.11 22.51
N VAL A 98 -8.26 -6.70 23.54
CA VAL A 98 -7.48 -7.62 24.38
C VAL A 98 -8.40 -8.44 25.26
N VAL A 99 -8.30 -9.77 25.19
CA VAL A 99 -8.96 -10.71 26.08
C VAL A 99 -8.01 -11.20 27.16
N LYS A 100 -6.74 -11.47 26.77
CA LYS A 100 -5.72 -12.01 27.68
C LYS A 100 -4.36 -11.42 27.36
N GLY A 101 -3.66 -10.96 28.41
CA GLY A 101 -2.29 -10.49 28.32
C GLY A 101 -1.27 -11.57 27.93
N PRO A 102 0.01 -11.17 27.80
CA PRO A 102 0.62 -9.95 28.30
C PRO A 102 0.45 -8.67 27.45
N ALA A 103 -0.19 -8.70 26.30
CA ALA A 103 -0.56 -7.48 25.57
C ALA A 103 -1.48 -6.61 26.44
N ARG A 104 -1.30 -5.29 26.37
CA ARG A 104 -2.06 -4.31 27.19
C ARG A 104 -2.91 -3.36 26.34
N SER A 105 -2.79 -3.43 25.02
CA SER A 105 -3.54 -2.61 24.07
C SER A 105 -4.07 -3.45 22.93
N SER A 106 -5.22 -3.03 22.40
CA SER A 106 -5.89 -3.67 21.27
C SER A 106 -5.00 -3.67 20.03
N LEU A 107 -5.24 -4.62 19.12
CA LEU A 107 -4.66 -4.60 17.78
C LEU A 107 -5.22 -3.40 17.01
N LYS A 108 -4.40 -2.79 16.14
CA LYS A 108 -4.90 -1.75 15.24
C LYS A 108 -5.98 -2.34 14.34
N SER A 109 -7.15 -1.73 14.31
CA SER A 109 -8.27 -2.09 13.43
C SER A 109 -8.23 -1.27 12.14
N TYR A 110 -8.84 -1.83 11.10
CA TYR A 110 -9.06 -1.22 9.79
C TYR A 110 -10.54 -1.33 9.44
N THR A 111 -11.08 -0.36 8.71
CA THR A 111 -12.44 -0.44 8.20
C THR A 111 -12.55 -1.64 7.27
N ALA A 112 -13.53 -2.50 7.53
CA ALA A 112 -13.85 -3.66 6.70
C ALA A 112 -15.31 -3.59 6.25
N THR A 113 -15.53 -3.44 4.94
CA THR A 113 -16.86 -3.26 4.35
C THR A 113 -17.21 -4.46 3.49
N TYR A 114 -18.28 -5.18 3.85
CA TYR A 114 -18.82 -6.27 3.06
C TYR A 114 -19.76 -5.73 1.98
N ASN A 115 -19.61 -6.19 0.73
CA ASN A 115 -20.43 -5.74 -0.39
C ASN A 115 -21.82 -6.41 -0.48
N GLY A 116 -22.18 -7.24 0.50
CA GLY A 116 -23.46 -7.96 0.54
C GLY A 116 -23.50 -9.27 -0.26
N SER A 117 -22.44 -9.60 -1.00
CA SER A 117 -22.40 -10.75 -1.92
C SER A 117 -21.14 -11.60 -1.76
N ASP A 118 -20.05 -11.20 -2.36
CA ASP A 118 -18.90 -12.06 -2.67
C ASP A 118 -17.54 -11.51 -2.25
N ALA A 119 -17.49 -10.34 -1.61
CA ALA A 119 -16.23 -9.71 -1.25
C ALA A 119 -16.31 -8.81 -0.03
N VAL A 120 -15.19 -8.68 0.67
CA VAL A 120 -14.94 -7.66 1.68
C VAL A 120 -13.82 -6.73 1.23
N SER A 121 -13.99 -5.44 1.48
CA SER A 121 -12.98 -4.40 1.22
C SER A 121 -12.38 -3.92 2.53
N VAL A 122 -11.06 -3.80 2.59
CA VAL A 122 -10.32 -3.29 3.76
C VAL A 122 -9.65 -1.98 3.38
N GLU A 123 -9.87 -0.94 4.19
CA GLU A 123 -9.34 0.41 3.96
C GLU A 123 -8.06 0.63 4.77
N PHE A 124 -7.03 1.11 4.08
CA PHE A 124 -5.76 1.53 4.67
C PHE A 124 -5.65 3.06 4.59
N PRO A 125 -5.74 3.77 5.72
CA PRO A 125 -5.71 5.23 5.73
C PRO A 125 -4.30 5.78 5.52
N ASN A 126 -4.23 7.05 5.10
CA ASN A 126 -3.00 7.84 4.99
C ASN A 126 -1.93 7.23 4.06
N LEU A 127 -2.36 6.65 2.93
CA LEU A 127 -1.46 6.15 1.89
C LEU A 127 -1.34 7.10 0.69
N GLY A 128 -2.00 8.25 0.75
CA GLY A 128 -1.91 9.29 -0.26
C GLY A 128 -0.52 9.94 -0.27
N TYR A 129 -0.13 10.44 -1.44
CA TYR A 129 1.05 11.28 -1.63
C TYR A 129 0.83 12.24 -2.80
N SER A 130 1.41 13.42 -2.72
CA SER A 130 1.46 14.36 -3.83
C SER A 130 2.83 14.25 -4.53
N VAL A 131 2.85 14.48 -5.84
CA VAL A 131 4.06 14.52 -6.62
C VAL A 131 4.26 15.94 -7.15
N ALA A 132 5.31 16.60 -6.68
CA ALA A 132 5.75 17.86 -7.27
C ALA A 132 6.60 17.57 -8.51
N THR A 133 6.40 18.35 -9.57
CA THR A 133 7.14 18.21 -10.82
C THR A 133 7.80 19.51 -11.24
N GLU A 134 9.02 19.41 -11.70
CA GLU A 134 9.82 20.54 -12.17
C GLU A 134 10.65 20.10 -13.37
N LEU A 135 10.78 20.99 -14.39
CA LEU A 135 11.77 20.83 -15.44
C LEU A 135 13.08 21.41 -14.95
N VAL A 136 14.12 20.60 -14.92
CA VAL A 136 15.45 21.01 -14.49
C VAL A 136 16.45 20.86 -15.64
N GLU A 137 17.34 21.81 -15.78
CA GLU A 137 18.44 21.69 -16.72
C GLU A 137 19.44 20.65 -16.20
N ALA A 138 19.75 19.66 -17.04
CA ALA A 138 20.69 18.61 -16.69
C ALA A 138 21.34 18.07 -17.96
N GLY A 139 22.47 18.65 -18.36
CA GLY A 139 23.16 18.28 -19.59
C GLY A 139 22.35 18.57 -20.86
N ALA A 140 22.66 17.90 -21.96
CA ALA A 140 22.14 18.21 -23.30
C ALA A 140 20.62 17.94 -23.53
N GLY A 141 19.82 17.63 -22.53
CA GLY A 141 18.42 17.26 -22.78
C GLY A 141 17.42 17.59 -21.67
N GLY A 142 17.85 18.28 -20.60
CA GLY A 142 16.99 18.51 -19.44
C GLY A 142 16.57 17.24 -18.71
N ARG A 143 15.84 17.40 -17.62
CA ARG A 143 15.21 16.31 -16.87
C ARG A 143 13.87 16.79 -16.32
N VAL A 144 12.94 15.87 -16.16
CA VAL A 144 11.76 16.07 -15.33
C VAL A 144 12.09 15.56 -13.94
N LYS A 145 12.10 16.47 -12.95
CA LYS A 145 12.21 16.14 -11.53
C LYS A 145 10.82 15.74 -11.02
N LEU A 146 10.75 14.64 -10.32
CA LEU A 146 9.57 14.16 -9.59
C LEU A 146 9.94 14.11 -8.10
N GLU A 147 9.25 14.86 -7.27
CA GLU A 147 9.50 14.89 -5.83
C GLU A 147 8.26 14.49 -5.06
N PHE A 148 8.38 13.52 -4.16
CA PHE A 148 7.28 12.99 -3.37
C PHE A 148 7.76 12.36 -2.08
N GLU A 149 6.84 12.35 -1.08
CA GLU A 149 7.07 11.66 0.18
C GLU A 149 6.97 10.14 0.01
N THR A 150 7.93 9.42 0.57
CA THR A 150 7.94 7.97 0.54
C THR A 150 7.47 7.37 1.87
N LEU A 151 6.90 6.18 1.80
CA LEU A 151 6.58 5.38 2.98
C LEU A 151 7.68 4.35 3.21
N SER A 152 8.10 4.21 4.46
CA SER A 152 9.12 3.23 4.83
C SER A 152 8.65 1.80 4.55
N GLY A 153 9.51 1.00 3.91
CA GLY A 153 9.20 -0.38 3.54
C GLY A 153 8.38 -0.55 2.27
N MET A 154 8.22 0.51 1.49
CA MET A 154 7.65 0.48 0.13
C MET A 154 8.75 0.70 -0.90
N ASP A 155 8.61 0.07 -2.05
CA ASP A 155 9.39 0.39 -3.22
C ASP A 155 8.56 1.22 -4.21
N TYR A 156 9.23 2.06 -4.98
CA TYR A 156 8.60 2.95 -5.95
C TYR A 156 9.26 2.80 -7.30
N SER A 157 8.44 2.75 -8.35
CA SER A 157 8.86 2.79 -9.74
C SER A 157 8.10 3.87 -10.50
N VAL A 158 8.63 4.27 -11.65
CA VAL A 158 8.01 5.27 -12.53
C VAL A 158 7.48 4.58 -13.78
N GLN A 159 6.23 4.86 -14.12
CA GLN A 159 5.63 4.47 -15.39
C GLN A 159 5.33 5.71 -16.23
N VAL A 160 5.58 5.61 -17.52
CA VAL A 160 5.21 6.62 -18.52
C VAL A 160 4.22 6.03 -19.50
N ARG A 161 3.15 6.77 -19.79
CA ARG A 161 2.12 6.40 -20.76
C ARG A 161 1.96 7.51 -21.81
N SER A 162 1.60 7.13 -23.03
CA SER A 162 1.31 8.07 -24.11
C SER A 162 -0.10 8.67 -24.04
N ALA A 163 -1.05 8.04 -23.31
CA ALA A 163 -2.42 8.51 -23.15
C ALA A 163 -2.96 8.29 -21.74
N VAL A 164 -3.99 9.08 -21.34
CA VAL A 164 -4.64 8.99 -20.01
C VAL A 164 -5.33 7.65 -19.84
N ASN A 165 -6.17 7.28 -20.80
CA ASN A 165 -7.00 6.08 -20.76
C ASN A 165 -6.56 5.10 -21.86
N GLY A 166 -5.62 4.22 -21.53
CA GLY A 166 -5.04 3.28 -22.50
C GLY A 166 -3.69 3.76 -23.04
N GLY A 167 -3.20 3.08 -24.05
CA GLY A 167 -1.87 3.29 -24.60
C GLY A 167 -0.80 2.44 -23.92
N ALA A 168 0.36 2.34 -24.57
CA ALA A 168 1.49 1.58 -24.05
C ALA A 168 2.01 2.22 -22.76
N SER A 169 2.11 1.41 -21.71
CA SER A 169 2.77 1.80 -20.45
C SER A 169 4.15 1.18 -20.40
N ALA A 170 5.17 1.98 -20.12
CA ALA A 170 6.54 1.51 -19.98
C ALA A 170 7.12 1.96 -18.64
N LYS A 171 7.91 1.10 -17.99
CA LYS A 171 8.72 1.48 -16.84
C LYS A 171 9.82 2.43 -17.30
N ALA A 172 9.86 3.63 -16.71
CA ALA A 172 10.91 4.59 -16.99
C ALA A 172 12.12 4.34 -16.11
N LYS A 173 13.31 4.46 -16.70
CA LYS A 173 14.55 4.53 -15.92
C LYS A 173 14.77 5.95 -15.43
N PHE A 174 15.31 6.07 -14.23
CA PHE A 174 15.57 7.36 -13.58
C PHE A 174 16.94 7.41 -12.91
N SER A 175 17.35 8.61 -12.52
CA SER A 175 18.48 8.85 -11.62
C SER A 175 17.99 9.50 -10.31
N LEU A 176 18.83 9.51 -9.27
CA LEU A 176 18.60 10.20 -8.01
C LEU A 176 19.25 11.59 -7.95
N THR A 177 19.97 11.97 -9.01
CA THR A 177 20.62 13.27 -9.14
C THR A 177 20.31 13.86 -10.53
N PRO A 178 20.27 15.20 -10.69
CA PRO A 178 19.88 15.84 -11.96
C PRO A 178 20.70 15.35 -13.17
N GLY A 179 22.03 15.27 -13.05
CA GLY A 179 22.94 14.85 -14.11
C GLY A 179 23.30 13.35 -14.10
N GLY A 180 22.65 12.55 -13.25
CA GLY A 180 23.00 11.14 -13.07
C GLY A 180 22.55 10.25 -14.24
N SER A 181 23.17 9.07 -14.34
CA SER A 181 22.79 8.06 -15.32
C SER A 181 21.40 7.51 -15.05
N LEU A 182 20.55 7.41 -16.08
CA LEU A 182 19.21 6.85 -16.02
C LEU A 182 19.28 5.32 -16.01
N ASN A 183 19.70 4.74 -14.90
CA ASN A 183 19.93 3.30 -14.77
C ASN A 183 19.08 2.64 -13.68
N LYS A 184 18.38 3.41 -12.85
CA LYS A 184 17.50 2.89 -11.79
C LYS A 184 16.07 2.74 -12.32
N ASN A 185 15.42 1.67 -11.92
CA ASN A 185 14.02 1.38 -12.21
C ASN A 185 13.17 1.26 -10.94
N ARG A 186 13.80 1.33 -9.76
CA ARG A 186 13.18 1.21 -8.45
C ARG A 186 13.96 2.03 -7.42
N VAL A 187 13.24 2.60 -6.45
CA VAL A 187 13.80 3.26 -5.26
C VAL A 187 13.04 2.80 -4.03
N ALA A 188 13.77 2.46 -2.97
CA ALA A 188 13.17 2.10 -1.69
C ALA A 188 12.75 3.36 -0.92
N GLY A 189 11.53 3.33 -0.38
CA GLY A 189 11.04 4.37 0.52
C GLY A 189 11.61 4.22 1.92
N ASN A 190 11.96 5.33 2.52
CA ASN A 190 12.54 5.42 3.86
C ASN A 190 11.76 6.35 4.81
N GLY A 191 10.55 6.76 4.39
CA GLY A 191 9.71 7.70 5.15
C GLY A 191 10.11 9.16 4.99
N LYS A 192 10.93 9.48 3.99
CA LYS A 192 11.37 10.85 3.67
C LYS A 192 11.03 11.19 2.23
N SER A 193 11.12 12.47 1.88
CA SER A 193 11.01 12.91 0.49
C SER A 193 12.13 12.34 -0.37
N VAL A 194 11.80 12.01 -1.61
CA VAL A 194 12.75 11.56 -2.63
C VAL A 194 12.55 12.37 -3.91
N SER A 195 13.66 12.70 -4.56
CA SER A 195 13.66 13.30 -5.90
C SER A 195 14.15 12.28 -6.92
N LEU A 196 13.36 12.04 -7.96
CA LEU A 196 13.71 11.22 -9.12
C LEU A 196 13.81 12.11 -10.34
N TYR A 197 14.75 11.80 -11.22
CA TYR A 197 14.99 12.54 -12.46
C TYR A 197 14.86 11.61 -13.65
N ILE A 198 13.90 11.88 -14.52
CA ILE A 198 13.63 11.09 -15.74
C ILE A 198 14.00 11.91 -16.99
N ALA A 199 14.28 11.24 -18.10
CA ALA A 199 14.40 11.91 -19.39
C ALA A 199 13.04 12.47 -19.80
N PRO A 200 12.97 13.70 -20.34
CA PRO A 200 11.77 14.16 -20.99
C PRO A 200 11.55 13.32 -22.25
N THR A 201 10.33 12.87 -22.49
CA THR A 201 9.99 12.27 -23.79
C THR A 201 9.62 13.38 -24.77
N GLN A 202 9.79 13.14 -26.07
CA GLN A 202 9.52 14.16 -27.10
C GLN A 202 8.02 14.43 -27.28
N GLU A 203 7.16 13.55 -26.78
CA GLU A 203 5.69 13.66 -26.85
C GLU A 203 5.09 13.91 -25.47
N ALA A 204 3.90 14.50 -25.43
CA ALA A 204 3.15 14.63 -24.18
C ALA A 204 2.94 13.23 -23.56
N GLY A 205 3.29 13.08 -22.30
CA GLY A 205 3.21 11.81 -21.61
C GLY A 205 2.59 11.96 -20.22
N PHE A 206 1.98 10.88 -19.75
CA PHE A 206 1.47 10.76 -18.40
C PHE A 206 2.47 9.99 -17.56
N ILE A 207 2.87 10.58 -16.46
CA ILE A 207 3.80 9.97 -15.51
C ILE A 207 3.00 9.48 -14.30
N THR A 208 3.23 8.24 -13.92
CA THR A 208 2.63 7.64 -12.72
C THR A 208 3.74 7.07 -11.85
N ILE A 209 3.73 7.42 -10.57
CA ILE A 209 4.55 6.76 -9.57
C ILE A 209 3.78 5.53 -9.10
N MET A 210 4.41 4.37 -9.19
CA MET A 210 3.84 3.10 -8.74
C MET A 210 4.48 2.70 -7.41
N ARG A 211 3.66 2.22 -6.48
CA ARG A 211 4.11 1.51 -5.27
C ARG A 211 4.15 0.01 -5.56
N GLU A 212 5.22 -0.65 -5.14
CA GLU A 212 5.43 -2.09 -5.34
C GLU A 212 5.65 -2.81 -4.00
#